data_11154601236f34870b73971d7662ac40
#
_entry.id   11154601236f34870b73971d7662ac40
#
_cell.length_a   1.000
_cell.length_b   1.000
_cell.length_c   1.000
_cell.angle_alpha   90.00
_cell.angle_beta   90.00
_cell.angle_gamma   90.00
#
_symmetry.space_group_name_H-M   'P 1'
#
loop_
_entity.id
_entity.type
_entity.pdbx_description
1 polymer ?
#
loop_
_entity_poly.entity_id
_entity_poly.type
_entity_poly.pdbx_seq_one_letter_code
_entity_poly.pdbx_strand_id
1 'polypeptide(L)'
;MTAEIGPGQVLVRVPATSANLGPGFDALGLALDLHDEVVARAIGERRVRIEVAGEGAHTVPTDESHLVIRAMRAAFDRLGGQPAGIALQCVNRIPHGRGLGSSSAAIVAGVLLARGLVAGGEAAFPDAGVLQLAADLEGHPDNVAPCLLGGLCVAWSDEGRIAALRVPIELAIRPVALVPPTPSATHLARNLLPSQVPHPDATRTAGRAALLMAALAGAPGGASALLAATEDRLHQPYRAASMPESAALVADLRAGGAAAVLSGAGPTILVLARDDAEVVRVIAATPPGWRALTLAVDLRGAHLATPRAQKNNGKTWSRHGNI
;
A
#
# COMPACT_ATOMS: atom_id res chain seq x y z
N MET A 1 -8.50 21.97 -22.78
CA MET A 1 -7.08 22.12 -23.19
C MET A 1 -6.53 20.72 -23.35
N THR A 2 -5.86 20.42 -24.45
CA THR A 2 -5.19 19.12 -24.64
C THR A 2 -3.91 19.11 -23.81
N ALA A 3 -3.70 18.06 -23.01
CA ALA A 3 -2.53 17.91 -22.19
C ALA A 3 -1.25 17.85 -23.04
N GLU A 4 -0.28 18.71 -22.77
CA GLU A 4 1.04 18.63 -23.39
C GLU A 4 1.88 17.57 -22.64
N ILE A 5 2.14 16.44 -23.30
CA ILE A 5 2.90 15.34 -22.73
C ILE A 5 4.39 15.55 -23.05
N GLY A 6 5.19 15.68 -22.00
CA GLY A 6 6.64 15.90 -22.12
C GLY A 6 7.39 14.68 -22.67
N PRO A 7 8.52 14.89 -23.36
CA PRO A 7 9.35 13.82 -23.94
C PRO A 7 10.22 13.10 -22.90
N GLY A 8 10.20 13.54 -21.64
CA GLY A 8 11.01 13.00 -20.55
C GLY A 8 10.54 11.67 -20.02
N GLN A 9 11.35 11.10 -19.12
CA GLN A 9 10.94 9.98 -18.27
C GLN A 9 10.66 10.48 -16.87
N VAL A 10 9.70 9.83 -16.21
CA VAL A 10 9.32 10.09 -14.83
C VAL A 10 9.54 8.83 -14.01
N LEU A 11 10.19 8.96 -12.85
CA LEU A 11 10.35 7.91 -11.85
C LEU A 11 9.48 8.25 -10.64
N VAL A 12 8.67 7.29 -10.23
CA VAL A 12 7.89 7.34 -8.98
C VAL A 12 8.38 6.24 -8.06
N ARG A 13 8.55 6.56 -6.78
CA ARG A 13 8.78 5.61 -5.70
C ARG A 13 7.54 5.59 -4.82
N VAL A 14 7.02 4.38 -4.55
CA VAL A 14 5.78 4.17 -3.78
C VAL A 14 6.02 3.20 -2.63
N PRO A 15 5.54 3.49 -1.41
CA PRO A 15 5.71 2.60 -0.27
C PRO A 15 4.68 1.47 -0.26
N ALA A 16 5.03 0.37 0.42
CA ALA A 16 4.09 -0.62 0.90
C ALA A 16 3.17 -0.02 1.96
N THR A 17 2.01 -0.63 2.16
CA THR A 17 1.06 -0.18 3.17
C THR A 17 0.43 -1.35 3.90
N SER A 18 0.05 -1.11 5.16
CA SER A 18 -0.77 -2.02 5.94
C SER A 18 -2.07 -1.31 6.32
N ALA A 19 -3.18 -1.80 5.81
CA ALA A 19 -4.50 -1.27 6.09
C ALA A 19 -5.14 -1.93 7.32
N ASN A 20 -6.20 -1.34 7.82
CA ASN A 20 -7.03 -1.77 8.95
C ASN A 20 -6.34 -1.67 10.32
N LEU A 21 -5.09 -2.08 10.46
CA LEU A 21 -4.33 -2.10 11.72
C LEU A 21 -5.09 -2.74 12.90
N GLY A 22 -5.87 -3.79 12.61
CA GLY A 22 -6.84 -4.41 13.51
C GLY A 22 -8.19 -3.69 13.46
N PRO A 23 -8.54 -2.83 14.44
CA PRO A 23 -9.92 -2.31 14.57
C PRO A 23 -10.27 -1.16 13.62
N GLY A 24 -9.32 -0.63 12.85
CA GLY A 24 -9.54 0.49 11.94
C GLY A 24 -10.00 0.08 10.54
N PHE A 25 -10.90 -0.88 10.46
CA PHE A 25 -11.39 -1.48 9.23
C PHE A 25 -11.87 -0.44 8.21
N ASP A 26 -11.35 -0.54 6.97
CA ASP A 26 -11.61 0.35 5.82
C ASP A 26 -11.31 1.86 6.08
N ALA A 27 -10.66 2.20 7.21
CA ALA A 27 -10.39 3.58 7.59
C ALA A 27 -8.92 3.87 7.89
N LEU A 28 -8.22 2.96 8.58
CA LEU A 28 -6.84 3.21 9.01
C LEU A 28 -5.84 2.52 8.10
N GLY A 29 -4.74 3.22 7.82
CA GLY A 29 -3.63 2.65 7.07
C GLY A 29 -2.27 3.24 7.47
N LEU A 30 -1.22 2.44 7.35
CA LEU A 30 0.14 2.78 7.71
C LEU A 30 1.06 2.54 6.52
N ALA A 31 1.85 3.54 6.13
CA ALA A 31 2.90 3.40 5.13
C ALA A 31 4.17 2.78 5.74
N LEU A 32 4.80 1.88 4.99
CA LEU A 32 5.95 1.09 5.42
C LEU A 32 7.13 1.31 4.48
N ASP A 33 8.36 1.40 5.03
CA ASP A 33 9.60 1.64 4.27
C ASP A 33 10.06 0.40 3.47
N LEU A 34 9.17 -0.07 2.60
CA LEU A 34 9.42 -1.07 1.55
C LEU A 34 8.81 -0.52 0.27
N HIS A 35 9.61 -0.32 -0.78
CA HIS A 35 9.17 0.49 -1.91
C HIS A 35 9.29 -0.23 -3.25
N ASP A 36 8.30 0.00 -4.10
CA ASP A 36 8.41 -0.21 -5.54
C ASP A 36 8.92 1.06 -6.23
N GLU A 37 9.68 0.89 -7.29
CA GLU A 37 10.16 1.95 -8.16
C GLU A 37 9.62 1.73 -9.57
N VAL A 38 8.95 2.74 -10.11
CA VAL A 38 8.30 2.64 -11.42
C VAL A 38 8.71 3.82 -12.28
N VAL A 39 9.24 3.53 -13.46
CA VAL A 39 9.65 4.53 -14.46
C VAL A 39 8.72 4.44 -15.65
N ALA A 40 8.23 5.58 -16.13
CA ALA A 40 7.46 5.65 -17.36
C ALA A 40 7.95 6.78 -18.27
N ARG A 41 7.72 6.58 -19.57
CA ARG A 41 7.84 7.63 -20.60
C ARG A 41 6.80 7.44 -21.68
N ALA A 42 6.36 8.53 -22.29
CA ALA A 42 5.56 8.48 -23.51
C ALA A 42 6.43 8.02 -24.70
N ILE A 43 5.84 7.25 -25.60
CA ILE A 43 6.49 6.81 -26.86
C ILE A 43 5.56 7.10 -28.04
N GLY A 44 6.15 7.31 -29.23
CA GLY A 44 5.38 7.62 -30.45
C GLY A 44 4.67 6.40 -31.06
N GLU A 45 5.05 5.20 -30.69
CA GLU A 45 4.44 3.95 -31.16
C GLU A 45 3.12 3.69 -30.43
N ARG A 46 2.07 3.27 -31.14
CA ARG A 46 0.76 2.93 -30.53
C ARG A 46 0.78 1.56 -29.86
N ARG A 47 1.58 1.44 -28.78
CA ARG A 47 1.69 0.22 -27.96
C ARG A 47 2.21 0.53 -26.56
N VAL A 48 2.06 -0.43 -25.67
CA VAL A 48 2.79 -0.44 -24.39
C VAL A 48 4.03 -1.34 -24.51
N ARG A 49 5.10 -0.95 -23.82
CA ARG A 49 6.30 -1.77 -23.60
C ARG A 49 6.52 -1.83 -22.10
N ILE A 50 6.47 -3.03 -21.51
CA ILE A 50 6.51 -3.20 -20.08
C ILE A 50 7.64 -4.17 -19.72
N GLU A 51 8.49 -3.74 -18.80
CA GLU A 51 9.53 -4.55 -18.19
C GLU A 51 9.29 -4.58 -16.67
N VAL A 52 9.28 -5.79 -16.09
CA VAL A 52 9.06 -5.99 -14.65
C VAL A 52 10.21 -6.81 -14.08
N ALA A 53 10.78 -6.33 -12.99
CA ALA A 53 11.79 -7.04 -12.21
C ALA A 53 11.32 -7.18 -10.75
N GLY A 54 11.73 -8.25 -10.07
CA GLY A 54 11.35 -8.52 -8.68
C GLY A 54 10.01 -9.23 -8.54
N GLU A 55 9.19 -8.80 -7.59
CA GLU A 55 7.88 -9.41 -7.32
C GLU A 55 6.97 -9.31 -8.55
N GLY A 56 6.35 -10.41 -8.91
CA GLY A 56 5.42 -10.47 -10.05
C GLY A 56 6.05 -10.48 -11.44
N ALA A 57 7.39 -10.52 -11.60
CA ALA A 57 8.08 -10.43 -12.89
C ALA A 57 7.61 -11.44 -13.96
N HIS A 58 7.06 -12.58 -13.53
CA HIS A 58 6.58 -13.64 -14.43
C HIS A 58 5.06 -13.86 -14.37
N THR A 59 4.34 -13.05 -13.60
CA THR A 59 2.91 -13.27 -13.32
C THR A 59 2.02 -12.08 -13.62
N VAL A 60 2.56 -10.85 -13.61
CA VAL A 60 1.77 -9.66 -13.95
C VAL A 60 1.63 -9.53 -15.48
N PRO A 61 0.50 -9.02 -15.98
CA PRO A 61 0.32 -8.74 -17.41
C PRO A 61 1.38 -7.76 -17.94
N THR A 62 1.78 -7.90 -19.21
CA THR A 62 2.71 -6.98 -19.89
C THR A 62 2.06 -6.25 -21.07
N ASP A 63 0.76 -6.02 -20.97
CA ASP A 63 -0.09 -5.35 -21.95
C ASP A 63 -0.91 -4.21 -21.32
N GLU A 64 -1.91 -3.70 -22.02
CA GLU A 64 -2.79 -2.61 -21.53
C GLU A 64 -3.58 -2.99 -20.24
N SER A 65 -3.66 -4.27 -19.89
CA SER A 65 -4.30 -4.72 -18.63
C SER A 65 -3.42 -4.57 -17.40
N HIS A 66 -2.13 -4.24 -17.57
CA HIS A 66 -1.21 -3.98 -16.45
C HIS A 66 -1.74 -2.85 -15.56
N LEU A 67 -1.79 -3.07 -14.24
CA LEU A 67 -2.50 -2.18 -13.33
C LEU A 67 -1.95 -0.75 -13.33
N VAL A 68 -0.62 -0.57 -13.40
CA VAL A 68 0.01 0.75 -13.55
C VAL A 68 -0.44 1.44 -14.85
N ILE A 69 -0.50 0.71 -15.97
CA ILE A 69 -0.95 1.27 -17.26
C ILE A 69 -2.42 1.70 -17.18
N ARG A 70 -3.29 0.86 -16.61
CA ARG A 70 -4.71 1.21 -16.40
C ARG A 70 -4.86 2.49 -15.57
N ALA A 71 -4.10 2.61 -14.49
CA ALA A 71 -4.11 3.81 -13.64
C ALA A 71 -3.56 5.04 -14.38
N MET A 72 -2.49 4.87 -15.19
CA MET A 72 -1.98 5.94 -16.04
C MET A 72 -3.04 6.40 -17.05
N ARG A 73 -3.71 5.46 -17.75
CA ARG A 73 -4.76 5.79 -18.72
C ARG A 73 -5.90 6.59 -18.08
N ALA A 74 -6.39 6.13 -16.91
CA ALA A 74 -7.43 6.84 -16.17
C ALA A 74 -7.01 8.26 -15.74
N ALA A 75 -5.74 8.43 -15.34
CA ALA A 75 -5.22 9.74 -14.98
C ALA A 75 -5.03 10.66 -16.21
N PHE A 76 -4.56 10.13 -17.34
CA PHE A 76 -4.47 10.87 -18.60
C PHE A 76 -5.84 11.35 -19.10
N ASP A 77 -6.91 10.55 -18.92
CA ASP A 77 -8.28 10.99 -19.25
C ASP A 77 -8.71 12.20 -18.41
N ARG A 78 -8.35 12.22 -17.12
CA ARG A 78 -8.60 13.37 -16.24
C ARG A 78 -7.76 14.61 -16.61
N LEU A 79 -6.56 14.39 -17.13
CA LEU A 79 -5.64 15.44 -17.56
C LEU A 79 -5.93 15.96 -18.99
N GLY A 80 -6.83 15.33 -19.74
CA GLY A 80 -7.31 15.79 -21.03
C GLY A 80 -6.44 15.39 -22.23
N GLY A 81 -5.66 14.29 -22.14
CA GLY A 81 -4.90 13.79 -23.30
C GLY A 81 -4.22 12.46 -23.04
N GLN A 82 -4.16 11.61 -24.07
CA GLN A 82 -3.55 10.28 -24.02
C GLN A 82 -2.25 10.26 -24.86
N PRO A 83 -1.13 9.69 -24.36
CA PRO A 83 0.03 9.44 -25.21
C PRO A 83 -0.29 8.31 -26.22
N ALA A 84 0.38 8.35 -27.38
CA ALA A 84 0.24 7.30 -28.39
C ALA A 84 0.60 5.93 -27.81
N GLY A 85 1.67 5.86 -27.02
CA GLY A 85 2.06 4.67 -26.29
C GLY A 85 2.87 4.99 -25.04
N ILE A 86 3.11 3.96 -24.23
CA ILE A 86 3.80 4.08 -22.95
C ILE A 86 4.89 3.01 -22.86
N ALA A 87 6.10 3.42 -22.47
CA ALA A 87 7.13 2.49 -22.02
C ALA A 87 7.21 2.56 -20.47
N LEU A 88 7.15 1.39 -19.82
CA LEU A 88 7.09 1.23 -18.38
C LEU A 88 8.18 0.27 -17.91
N GLN A 89 8.88 0.62 -16.85
CA GLN A 89 9.79 -0.27 -16.11
C GLN A 89 9.40 -0.29 -14.64
N CYS A 90 9.20 -1.48 -14.10
CA CYS A 90 8.85 -1.71 -12.70
C CYS A 90 9.97 -2.49 -12.01
N VAL A 91 10.38 -2.02 -10.84
CA VAL A 91 11.22 -2.77 -9.91
C VAL A 91 10.40 -2.97 -8.65
N ASN A 92 9.75 -4.13 -8.56
CA ASN A 92 8.80 -4.44 -7.50
C ASN A 92 9.50 -5.18 -6.36
N ARG A 93 9.33 -4.67 -5.15
CA ARG A 93 9.82 -5.27 -3.90
C ARG A 93 8.68 -5.59 -2.94
N ILE A 94 7.51 -4.99 -3.16
CA ILE A 94 6.30 -5.21 -2.35
C ILE A 94 5.69 -6.56 -2.73
N PRO A 95 5.55 -7.52 -1.79
CA PRO A 95 4.97 -8.83 -2.06
C PRO A 95 3.54 -8.74 -2.59
N HIS A 96 3.31 -9.32 -3.77
CA HIS A 96 2.00 -9.27 -4.43
C HIS A 96 0.97 -10.21 -3.78
N GLY A 97 -0.28 -9.73 -3.60
CA GLY A 97 -1.38 -10.53 -3.08
C GLY A 97 -1.17 -10.98 -1.63
N ARG A 98 -0.43 -10.23 -0.82
CA ARG A 98 -0.10 -10.59 0.56
C ARG A 98 -0.51 -9.58 1.62
N GLY A 99 -1.38 -8.61 1.27
CA GLY A 99 -1.88 -7.63 2.23
C GLY A 99 -0.90 -6.51 2.57
N LEU A 100 0.07 -6.24 1.69
CA LEU A 100 1.04 -5.13 1.84
C LEU A 100 0.80 -3.99 0.84
N GLY A 101 -0.42 -3.86 0.32
CA GLY A 101 -0.85 -2.71 -0.48
C GLY A 101 -0.22 -2.63 -1.88
N SER A 102 0.27 -3.75 -2.47
CA SER A 102 0.92 -3.73 -3.80
C SER A 102 -0.01 -3.23 -4.92
N SER A 103 -1.32 -3.48 -4.83
CA SER A 103 -2.32 -2.97 -5.77
C SER A 103 -2.42 -1.44 -5.68
N SER A 104 -2.62 -0.91 -4.49
CA SER A 104 -2.67 0.52 -4.23
C SER A 104 -1.37 1.23 -4.63
N ALA A 105 -0.21 0.59 -4.36
CA ALA A 105 1.10 1.09 -4.79
C ALA A 105 1.18 1.19 -6.34
N ALA A 106 0.73 0.18 -7.07
CA ALA A 106 0.70 0.19 -8.52
C ALA A 106 -0.25 1.28 -9.08
N ILE A 107 -1.43 1.44 -8.48
CA ILE A 107 -2.41 2.46 -8.87
C ILE A 107 -1.87 3.86 -8.60
N VAL A 108 -1.39 4.14 -7.39
CA VAL A 108 -0.82 5.45 -7.02
C VAL A 108 0.38 5.78 -7.90
N ALA A 109 1.28 4.80 -8.15
CA ALA A 109 2.39 4.98 -9.08
C ALA A 109 1.91 5.39 -10.47
N GLY A 110 0.91 4.69 -11.02
CA GLY A 110 0.36 4.98 -12.34
C GLY A 110 -0.22 6.39 -12.45
N VAL A 111 -1.03 6.79 -11.46
CA VAL A 111 -1.63 8.14 -11.43
C VAL A 111 -0.55 9.22 -11.35
N LEU A 112 0.45 9.05 -10.49
CA LEU A 112 1.55 10.01 -10.34
C LEU A 112 2.48 10.07 -11.55
N LEU A 113 2.72 8.93 -12.21
CA LEU A 113 3.49 8.88 -13.46
C LEU A 113 2.81 9.66 -14.58
N ALA A 114 1.50 9.48 -14.76
CA ALA A 114 0.74 10.22 -15.75
C ALA A 114 0.75 11.73 -15.44
N ARG A 115 0.51 12.10 -14.18
CA ARG A 115 0.59 13.48 -13.71
C ARG A 115 1.97 14.10 -13.99
N GLY A 116 3.04 13.37 -13.69
CA GLY A 116 4.41 13.85 -13.89
C GLY A 116 4.85 13.95 -15.36
N LEU A 117 4.22 13.20 -16.26
CA LEU A 117 4.47 13.28 -17.71
C LEU A 117 3.77 14.44 -18.41
N VAL A 118 2.76 15.04 -17.78
CA VAL A 118 2.02 16.20 -18.33
C VAL A 118 2.63 17.50 -17.83
N ALA A 119 2.89 18.42 -18.72
CA ALA A 119 3.35 19.77 -18.38
C ALA A 119 2.31 20.48 -17.49
N GLY A 120 2.72 20.96 -16.31
CA GLY A 120 1.80 21.54 -15.32
C GLY A 120 0.82 20.56 -14.68
N GLY A 121 1.06 19.25 -14.81
CA GLY A 121 0.14 18.19 -14.34
C GLY A 121 -0.12 18.23 -12.84
N GLU A 122 0.84 18.66 -12.02
CA GLU A 122 0.65 18.80 -10.57
C GLU A 122 -0.39 19.87 -10.22
N ALA A 123 -0.37 21.00 -10.90
CA ALA A 123 -1.37 22.06 -10.71
C ALA A 123 -2.74 21.67 -11.30
N ALA A 124 -2.74 20.96 -12.44
CA ALA A 124 -3.97 20.52 -13.09
C ALA A 124 -4.67 19.36 -12.36
N PHE A 125 -3.91 18.54 -11.63
CA PHE A 125 -4.42 17.36 -10.94
C PHE A 125 -3.79 17.24 -9.55
N PRO A 126 -4.30 18.00 -8.55
CA PRO A 126 -3.75 18.06 -7.20
C PRO A 126 -3.94 16.72 -6.43
N ASP A 127 -3.22 16.55 -5.30
CA ASP A 127 -3.22 15.31 -4.53
C ASP A 127 -4.62 14.83 -4.09
N ALA A 128 -5.56 15.74 -3.83
CA ALA A 128 -6.95 15.36 -3.55
C ALA A 128 -7.60 14.63 -4.76
N GLY A 129 -7.30 15.06 -5.98
CA GLY A 129 -7.75 14.38 -7.19
C GLY A 129 -7.06 13.04 -7.40
N VAL A 130 -5.75 12.96 -7.09
CA VAL A 130 -4.99 11.70 -7.12
C VAL A 130 -5.57 10.70 -6.13
N LEU A 131 -5.83 11.13 -4.88
CA LEU A 131 -6.44 10.30 -3.83
C LEU A 131 -7.81 9.76 -4.28
N GLN A 132 -8.68 10.63 -4.80
CA GLN A 132 -10.00 10.25 -5.29
C GLN A 132 -9.90 9.20 -6.40
N LEU A 133 -9.14 9.50 -7.47
CA LEU A 133 -9.01 8.59 -8.60
C LEU A 133 -8.41 7.25 -8.20
N ALA A 134 -7.37 7.27 -7.36
CA ALA A 134 -6.72 6.04 -6.92
C ALA A 134 -7.64 5.20 -6.02
N ALA A 135 -8.44 5.83 -5.16
CA ALA A 135 -9.43 5.14 -4.33
C ALA A 135 -10.59 4.59 -5.15
N ASP A 136 -11.05 5.31 -6.19
CA ASP A 136 -12.08 4.84 -7.13
C ASP A 136 -11.61 3.57 -7.88
N LEU A 137 -10.33 3.51 -8.25
CA LEU A 137 -9.73 2.37 -8.95
C LEU A 137 -9.47 1.17 -8.03
N GLU A 138 -9.11 1.40 -6.78
CA GLU A 138 -8.83 0.36 -5.78
C GLU A 138 -10.12 -0.18 -5.13
N GLY A 139 -11.12 0.67 -4.97
CA GLY A 139 -12.39 0.37 -4.30
C GLY A 139 -12.40 0.69 -2.79
N HIS A 140 -11.28 1.09 -2.21
CA HIS A 140 -11.18 1.50 -0.80
C HIS A 140 -9.96 2.41 -0.57
N PRO A 141 -10.01 3.38 0.37
CA PRO A 141 -8.98 4.39 0.52
C PRO A 141 -7.86 4.03 1.51
N ASP A 142 -8.03 3.03 2.34
CA ASP A 142 -7.20 2.72 3.52
C ASP A 142 -5.75 2.30 3.21
N ASN A 143 -5.48 1.77 2.01
CA ASN A 143 -4.14 1.55 1.49
C ASN A 143 -3.67 2.72 0.62
N VAL A 144 -4.57 3.32 -0.16
CA VAL A 144 -4.25 4.43 -1.08
C VAL A 144 -3.77 5.66 -0.31
N ALA A 145 -4.46 6.03 0.76
CA ALA A 145 -4.14 7.21 1.55
C ALA A 145 -2.72 7.15 2.14
N PRO A 146 -2.32 6.11 2.89
CA PRO A 146 -0.95 6.04 3.39
C PRO A 146 0.09 5.85 2.28
N CYS A 147 -0.24 5.16 1.18
CA CYS A 147 0.65 5.07 0.03
C CYS A 147 0.96 6.46 -0.54
N LEU A 148 -0.05 7.30 -0.71
CA LEU A 148 0.12 8.65 -1.27
C LEU A 148 0.76 9.61 -0.28
N LEU A 149 0.26 9.67 0.96
CA LEU A 149 0.59 10.70 1.95
C LEU A 149 1.74 10.34 2.88
N GLY A 150 2.05 9.05 3.01
CA GLY A 150 2.97 8.52 4.02
C GLY A 150 2.38 8.51 5.43
N GLY A 151 3.08 7.87 6.37
CA GLY A 151 2.73 7.83 7.78
C GLY A 151 1.48 7.02 8.09
N LEU A 152 0.86 7.34 9.21
CA LEU A 152 -0.45 6.83 9.64
C LEU A 152 -1.53 7.72 9.03
N CYS A 153 -2.48 7.12 8.33
CA CYS A 153 -3.59 7.84 7.72
C CYS A 153 -4.93 7.34 8.26
N VAL A 154 -5.85 8.28 8.43
CA VAL A 154 -7.28 8.03 8.58
C VAL A 154 -7.94 8.49 7.28
N ALA A 155 -8.63 7.58 6.61
CA ALA A 155 -9.34 7.86 5.37
C ALA A 155 -10.84 7.59 5.55
N TRP A 156 -11.67 8.35 4.86
CA TRP A 156 -13.13 8.19 4.89
C TRP A 156 -13.77 8.61 3.57
N SER A 157 -15.03 8.26 3.41
CA SER A 157 -15.84 8.66 2.27
C SER A 157 -17.11 9.35 2.74
N ASP A 158 -17.36 10.55 2.23
CA ASP A 158 -18.60 11.29 2.40
C ASP A 158 -19.26 11.49 1.05
N GLU A 159 -20.44 10.91 0.83
CA GLU A 159 -21.20 11.03 -0.42
C GLU A 159 -20.35 10.71 -1.68
N GLY A 160 -19.47 9.69 -1.58
CA GLY A 160 -18.56 9.28 -2.65
C GLY A 160 -17.29 10.15 -2.78
N ARG A 161 -17.13 11.18 -1.96
CA ARG A 161 -15.91 11.99 -1.90
C ARG A 161 -14.95 11.39 -0.88
N ILE A 162 -13.77 11.01 -1.36
CA ILE A 162 -12.71 10.45 -0.51
C ILE A 162 -11.88 11.58 0.10
N ALA A 163 -11.66 11.48 1.39
CA ALA A 163 -10.74 12.34 2.12
C ALA A 163 -9.84 11.52 3.04
N ALA A 164 -8.70 12.07 3.38
CA ALA A 164 -7.76 11.45 4.30
C ALA A 164 -6.99 12.51 5.09
N LEU A 165 -6.62 12.14 6.31
CA LEU A 165 -5.72 12.90 7.18
C LEU A 165 -4.51 12.04 7.52
N ARG A 166 -3.32 12.61 7.39
CA ARG A 166 -2.12 12.04 7.99
C ARG A 166 -2.04 12.43 9.45
N VAL A 167 -1.92 11.44 10.33
CA VAL A 167 -1.85 11.64 11.78
C VAL A 167 -0.41 11.48 12.24
N PRO A 168 0.13 12.37 13.06
CA PRO A 168 1.43 12.20 13.67
C PRO A 168 1.52 10.90 14.47
N ILE A 169 2.65 10.20 14.39
CA ILE A 169 2.97 9.06 15.23
C ILE A 169 4.04 9.52 16.21
N GLU A 170 3.67 9.63 17.48
CA GLU A 170 4.57 10.00 18.58
C GLU A 170 5.07 8.75 19.32
N LEU A 171 4.32 7.65 19.28
CA LEU A 171 4.74 6.38 19.86
C LEU A 171 5.81 5.74 18.97
N ALA A 172 6.98 5.48 19.54
CA ALA A 172 8.02 4.71 18.87
C ALA A 172 7.54 3.27 18.64
N ILE A 173 7.33 2.91 17.36
CA ILE A 173 6.98 1.55 16.93
C ILE A 173 7.99 1.05 15.91
N ARG A 174 8.20 -0.26 15.88
CA ARG A 174 9.01 -0.98 14.90
C ARG A 174 8.13 -2.01 14.20
N PRO A 175 7.54 -1.68 13.05
CA PRO A 175 6.68 -2.60 12.31
C PRO A 175 7.46 -3.84 11.85
N VAL A 176 6.97 -5.03 12.16
CA VAL A 176 7.50 -6.29 11.64
C VAL A 176 6.40 -6.97 10.83
N ALA A 177 6.65 -7.17 9.54
CA ALA A 177 5.74 -7.87 8.65
C ALA A 177 6.19 -9.34 8.51
N LEU A 178 5.33 -10.27 8.89
CA LEU A 178 5.52 -11.70 8.68
C LEU A 178 4.75 -12.13 7.43
N VAL A 179 5.48 -12.41 6.36
CA VAL A 179 4.92 -12.61 5.02
C VAL A 179 4.93 -14.09 4.67
N PRO A 180 3.77 -14.75 4.54
CA PRO A 180 3.69 -16.16 4.14
C PRO A 180 4.07 -16.35 2.67
N PRO A 181 4.48 -17.57 2.27
CA PRO A 181 4.80 -17.89 0.88
C PRO A 181 3.58 -17.88 -0.04
N THR A 182 2.39 -18.20 0.50
CA THR A 182 1.15 -18.31 -0.28
C THR A 182 0.42 -16.97 -0.35
N PRO A 183 0.05 -16.48 -1.55
CA PRO A 183 -0.78 -15.28 -1.68
C PRO A 183 -2.24 -15.56 -1.32
N SER A 184 -3.00 -14.52 -1.00
CA SER A 184 -4.45 -14.56 -0.85
C SER A 184 -5.11 -13.48 -1.71
N ALA A 185 -6.27 -13.78 -2.27
CA ALA A 185 -7.02 -12.82 -3.06
C ALA A 185 -7.89 -11.93 -2.15
N THR A 186 -7.64 -10.64 -2.15
CA THR A 186 -8.33 -9.65 -1.29
C THR A 186 -9.86 -9.69 -1.44
N HIS A 187 -10.37 -9.88 -2.68
CA HIS A 187 -11.80 -9.93 -2.93
C HIS A 187 -12.47 -11.16 -2.28
N LEU A 188 -11.78 -12.31 -2.21
CA LEU A 188 -12.28 -13.49 -1.52
C LEU A 188 -12.37 -13.24 -0.01
N ALA A 189 -11.36 -12.60 0.58
CA ALA A 189 -11.37 -12.28 2.00
C ALA A 189 -12.47 -11.27 2.38
N ARG A 190 -12.87 -10.37 1.46
CA ARG A 190 -13.98 -9.44 1.68
C ARG A 190 -15.35 -10.14 1.66
N ASN A 191 -15.53 -11.15 0.82
CA ASN A 191 -16.77 -11.93 0.72
C ASN A 191 -17.06 -12.80 1.96
N LEU A 192 -16.07 -12.99 2.84
CA LEU A 192 -16.25 -13.72 4.11
C LEU A 192 -16.86 -12.86 5.23
N LEU A 193 -16.97 -11.56 5.01
CA LEU A 193 -17.52 -10.66 6.02
C LEU A 193 -19.05 -10.78 6.08
N PRO A 194 -19.63 -10.86 7.29
CA PRO A 194 -21.08 -10.89 7.44
C PRO A 194 -21.69 -9.52 7.12
N SER A 195 -22.93 -9.52 6.67
CA SER A 195 -23.69 -8.28 6.45
C SER A 195 -24.07 -7.56 7.74
N GLN A 196 -24.03 -8.26 8.88
CA GLN A 196 -24.35 -7.75 10.21
C GLN A 196 -23.38 -8.32 11.24
N VAL A 197 -23.04 -7.51 12.23
CA VAL A 197 -22.21 -7.93 13.38
C VAL A 197 -22.95 -7.65 14.68
N PRO A 198 -22.69 -8.42 15.77
CA PRO A 198 -23.27 -8.13 17.08
C PRO A 198 -22.90 -6.73 17.54
N HIS A 199 -23.88 -5.97 18.05
CA HIS A 199 -23.67 -4.62 18.57
C HIS A 199 -22.53 -4.51 19.60
N PRO A 200 -22.35 -5.46 20.56
CA PRO A 200 -21.22 -5.44 21.48
C PRO A 200 -19.85 -5.51 20.78
N ASP A 201 -19.73 -6.26 19.67
CA ASP A 201 -18.49 -6.38 18.91
C ASP A 201 -18.19 -5.09 18.13
N ALA A 202 -19.23 -4.46 17.54
CA ALA A 202 -19.11 -3.15 16.91
C ALA A 202 -18.66 -2.08 17.92
N THR A 203 -19.32 -2.01 19.09
CA THR A 203 -18.98 -1.06 20.16
C THR A 203 -17.55 -1.26 20.65
N ARG A 204 -17.16 -2.53 20.86
CA ARG A 204 -15.79 -2.85 21.29
C ARG A 204 -14.77 -2.40 20.26
N THR A 205 -14.97 -2.74 18.97
CA THR A 205 -14.04 -2.39 17.89
C THR A 205 -13.93 -0.89 17.69
N ALA A 206 -15.06 -0.14 17.77
CA ALA A 206 -15.02 1.32 17.73
C ALA A 206 -14.17 1.92 18.86
N GLY A 207 -14.34 1.41 20.09
CA GLY A 207 -13.51 1.83 21.22
C GLY A 207 -12.01 1.46 21.05
N ARG A 208 -11.71 0.30 20.42
CA ARG A 208 -10.32 -0.09 20.11
C ARG A 208 -9.70 0.77 19.04
N ALA A 209 -10.44 1.14 18.01
CA ALA A 209 -9.95 2.07 16.97
C ALA A 209 -9.59 3.43 17.57
N ALA A 210 -10.43 4.00 18.42
CA ALA A 210 -10.14 5.24 19.13
C ALA A 210 -8.92 5.11 20.07
N LEU A 211 -8.80 3.97 20.78
CA LEU A 211 -7.65 3.69 21.66
C LEU A 211 -6.35 3.55 20.85
N LEU A 212 -6.39 2.90 19.68
CA LEU A 212 -5.25 2.76 18.80
C LEU A 212 -4.73 4.11 18.32
N MET A 213 -5.62 4.99 17.91
CA MET A 213 -5.26 6.34 17.48
C MET A 213 -4.63 7.14 18.62
N ALA A 214 -5.23 7.10 19.81
CA ALA A 214 -4.66 7.76 21.00
C ALA A 214 -3.28 7.19 21.37
N ALA A 215 -3.13 5.86 21.33
CA ALA A 215 -1.87 5.19 21.65
C ALA A 215 -0.75 5.59 20.67
N LEU A 216 -1.03 5.55 19.36
CA LEU A 216 -0.06 5.91 18.32
C LEU A 216 0.27 7.40 18.32
N ALA A 217 -0.67 8.26 18.70
CA ALA A 217 -0.45 9.70 18.88
C ALA A 217 0.29 10.06 20.18
N GLY A 218 0.79 9.07 20.94
CA GLY A 218 1.65 9.31 22.10
C GLY A 218 0.92 9.58 23.42
N ALA A 219 -0.37 9.23 23.53
CA ALA A 219 -1.08 9.38 24.81
C ALA A 219 -0.36 8.62 25.95
N PRO A 220 -0.31 9.16 27.18
CA PRO A 220 0.26 8.48 28.34
C PRO A 220 -0.32 7.07 28.51
N GLY A 221 0.55 6.06 28.66
CA GLY A 221 0.12 4.66 28.72
C GLY A 221 -0.17 4.00 27.36
N GLY A 222 -0.01 4.71 26.24
CA GLY A 222 -0.27 4.21 24.90
C GLY A 222 0.51 2.94 24.58
N ALA A 223 1.78 2.85 24.94
CA ALA A 223 2.62 1.67 24.72
C ALA A 223 2.08 0.42 25.43
N SER A 224 1.58 0.53 26.66
CA SER A 224 0.97 -0.59 27.42
C SER A 224 -0.42 -0.95 26.89
N ALA A 225 -1.14 0.01 26.29
CA ALA A 225 -2.46 -0.18 25.73
C ALA A 225 -2.43 -0.82 24.32
N LEU A 226 -1.29 -0.85 23.62
CA LEU A 226 -1.19 -1.17 22.20
C LEU A 226 -1.74 -2.56 21.87
N LEU A 227 -1.46 -3.58 22.69
CA LEU A 227 -2.02 -4.91 22.53
C LEU A 227 -3.56 -4.90 22.55
N ALA A 228 -4.16 -4.22 23.52
CA ALA A 228 -5.61 -4.07 23.61
C ALA A 228 -6.17 -3.21 22.47
N ALA A 229 -5.44 -2.14 22.10
CA ALA A 229 -5.83 -1.21 21.06
C ALA A 229 -5.92 -1.85 19.66
N THR A 230 -5.15 -2.90 19.41
CA THR A 230 -5.13 -3.65 18.13
C THR A 230 -6.11 -4.82 18.08
N GLU A 231 -6.99 -4.99 19.09
CA GLU A 231 -8.04 -6.02 19.05
C GLU A 231 -9.14 -5.64 18.05
N ASP A 232 -9.54 -6.61 17.23
CA ASP A 232 -10.61 -6.45 16.23
C ASP A 232 -11.64 -7.58 16.33
N ARG A 233 -12.91 -7.24 16.11
CA ARG A 233 -14.03 -8.17 16.03
C ARG A 233 -14.91 -7.96 14.80
N LEU A 234 -14.49 -7.09 13.87
CA LEU A 234 -15.27 -6.77 12.66
C LEU A 234 -14.83 -7.56 11.44
N HIS A 235 -13.54 -7.90 11.31
CA HIS A 235 -13.07 -8.52 10.07
C HIS A 235 -12.13 -9.71 10.27
N GLN A 236 -11.15 -9.65 11.19
CA GLN A 236 -10.13 -10.69 11.33
C GLN A 236 -10.74 -12.05 11.72
N PRO A 237 -11.66 -12.15 12.68
CA PRO A 237 -12.26 -13.44 13.05
C PRO A 237 -12.97 -14.13 11.88
N TYR A 238 -13.65 -13.36 11.03
CA TYR A 238 -14.39 -13.91 9.88
C TYR A 238 -13.47 -14.36 8.75
N ARG A 239 -12.28 -13.78 8.63
CA ARG A 239 -11.25 -14.15 7.65
C ARG A 239 -10.39 -15.35 8.10
N ALA A 240 -10.38 -15.67 9.39
CA ALA A 240 -9.50 -16.68 9.99
C ALA A 240 -9.56 -18.04 9.27
N ALA A 241 -10.75 -18.50 8.87
CA ALA A 241 -10.92 -19.78 8.19
C ALA A 241 -10.24 -19.85 6.82
N SER A 242 -10.06 -18.70 6.12
CA SER A 242 -9.40 -18.65 4.82
C SER A 242 -7.86 -18.57 4.92
N MET A 243 -7.33 -18.31 6.11
CA MET A 243 -5.88 -18.20 6.36
C MET A 243 -5.53 -18.74 7.77
N PRO A 244 -5.74 -20.04 8.01
CA PRO A 244 -5.65 -20.62 9.35
C PRO A 244 -4.25 -20.49 9.98
N GLU A 245 -3.18 -20.59 9.18
CA GLU A 245 -1.81 -20.40 9.69
C GLU A 245 -1.58 -18.98 10.18
N SER A 246 -2.03 -17.97 9.42
CA SER A 246 -1.92 -16.57 9.84
C SER A 246 -2.76 -16.29 11.09
N ALA A 247 -3.98 -16.84 11.15
CA ALA A 247 -4.87 -16.67 12.30
C ALA A 247 -4.27 -17.30 13.57
N ALA A 248 -3.72 -18.51 13.49
CA ALA A 248 -3.05 -19.17 14.60
C ALA A 248 -1.84 -18.35 15.07
N LEU A 249 -0.98 -17.92 14.15
CA LEU A 249 0.21 -17.13 14.50
C LEU A 249 -0.16 -15.77 15.13
N VAL A 250 -1.21 -15.08 14.65
CA VAL A 250 -1.73 -13.87 15.31
C VAL A 250 -2.14 -14.18 16.75
N ALA A 251 -2.87 -15.27 16.98
CA ALA A 251 -3.31 -15.66 18.32
C ALA A 251 -2.11 -15.93 19.26
N ASP A 252 -1.11 -16.68 18.79
CA ASP A 252 0.10 -17.02 19.56
C ASP A 252 0.92 -15.77 19.89
N LEU A 253 1.15 -14.89 18.91
CA LEU A 253 1.87 -13.62 19.11
C LEU A 253 1.14 -12.74 20.13
N ARG A 254 -0.19 -12.63 20.02
CA ARG A 254 -1.00 -11.85 20.97
C ARG A 254 -1.02 -12.45 22.36
N ALA A 255 -1.06 -13.80 22.50
CA ALA A 255 -0.91 -14.46 23.79
C ALA A 255 0.45 -14.20 24.44
N GLY A 256 1.51 -14.02 23.61
CA GLY A 256 2.83 -13.57 24.04
C GLY A 256 2.96 -12.06 24.29
N GLY A 257 1.86 -11.29 24.20
CA GLY A 257 1.82 -9.84 24.49
C GLY A 257 2.18 -8.92 23.31
N ALA A 258 2.36 -9.46 22.11
CA ALA A 258 2.66 -8.66 20.93
C ALA A 258 1.39 -8.08 20.27
N ALA A 259 1.45 -6.82 19.83
CA ALA A 259 0.36 -6.16 19.12
C ALA A 259 0.34 -6.62 17.65
N ALA A 260 -0.10 -7.86 17.42
CA ALA A 260 -0.16 -8.51 16.13
C ALA A 260 -1.56 -8.40 15.51
N VAL A 261 -1.62 -8.08 14.22
CA VAL A 261 -2.85 -7.94 13.42
C VAL A 261 -2.64 -8.51 12.02
N LEU A 262 -3.72 -8.83 11.31
CA LEU A 262 -3.66 -9.04 9.87
C LEU A 262 -3.38 -7.71 9.15
N SER A 263 -2.44 -7.71 8.23
CA SER A 263 -2.16 -6.57 7.36
C SER A 263 -3.17 -6.52 6.22
N GLY A 264 -4.00 -5.50 6.18
CA GLY A 264 -5.08 -5.37 5.18
C GLY A 264 -6.05 -6.56 5.22
N ALA A 265 -6.19 -7.24 4.08
CA ALA A 265 -6.99 -8.47 3.99
C ALA A 265 -6.20 -9.73 4.41
N GLY A 266 -4.95 -9.60 4.79
CA GLY A 266 -4.01 -10.70 5.01
C GLY A 266 -3.40 -11.21 3.69
N PRO A 267 -2.68 -12.33 3.69
CA PRO A 267 -2.38 -13.21 4.84
C PRO A 267 -1.17 -12.76 5.69
N THR A 268 -0.48 -11.66 5.31
CA THR A 268 0.62 -11.08 6.10
C THR A 268 0.13 -10.65 7.47
N ILE A 269 0.95 -10.87 8.49
CA ILE A 269 0.76 -10.37 9.83
C ILE A 269 1.66 -9.17 10.03
N LEU A 270 1.10 -8.07 10.52
CA LEU A 270 1.85 -6.91 10.99
C LEU A 270 1.90 -6.92 12.51
N VAL A 271 3.10 -6.80 13.06
CA VAL A 271 3.31 -6.58 14.50
C VAL A 271 3.82 -5.17 14.69
N LEU A 272 3.15 -4.40 15.54
CA LEU A 272 3.61 -3.08 15.97
C LEU A 272 4.50 -3.25 17.20
N ALA A 273 5.75 -3.70 16.99
CA ALA A 273 6.70 -3.95 18.08
C ALA A 273 7.13 -2.64 18.73
N ARG A 274 7.32 -2.64 20.05
CA ARG A 274 7.62 -1.46 20.87
C ARG A 274 9.12 -1.22 21.04
N ASP A 275 9.92 -2.30 20.89
CA ASP A 275 11.37 -2.26 21.10
C ASP A 275 12.08 -3.37 20.31
N ASP A 276 13.42 -3.34 20.32
CA ASP A 276 14.24 -4.34 19.62
C ASP A 276 14.11 -5.74 20.21
N ALA A 277 13.86 -5.88 21.51
CA ALA A 277 13.67 -7.18 22.14
C ALA A 277 12.38 -7.84 21.66
N GLU A 278 11.31 -7.06 21.47
CA GLU A 278 10.07 -7.55 20.88
C GLU A 278 10.27 -7.93 19.40
N VAL A 279 11.00 -7.13 18.61
CA VAL A 279 11.37 -7.46 17.22
C VAL A 279 12.08 -8.82 17.16
N VAL A 280 13.09 -9.05 18.00
CA VAL A 280 13.82 -10.32 18.05
C VAL A 280 12.89 -11.49 18.37
N ARG A 281 11.99 -11.35 19.34
CA ARG A 281 11.01 -12.41 19.71
C ARG A 281 10.06 -12.71 18.55
N VAL A 282 9.57 -11.68 17.87
CA VAL A 282 8.65 -11.83 16.71
C VAL A 282 9.35 -12.52 15.55
N ILE A 283 10.60 -12.15 15.25
CA ILE A 283 11.39 -12.82 14.21
C ILE A 283 11.62 -14.28 14.56
N ALA A 284 11.94 -14.60 15.82
CA ALA A 284 12.14 -15.98 16.28
C ALA A 284 10.87 -16.83 16.19
N ALA A 285 9.68 -16.22 16.26
CA ALA A 285 8.39 -16.90 16.12
C ALA A 285 7.95 -17.07 14.64
N THR A 286 8.75 -16.62 13.67
CA THR A 286 8.41 -16.71 12.24
C THR A 286 8.40 -18.17 11.78
N PRO A 287 7.30 -18.68 11.19
CA PRO A 287 7.24 -20.04 10.71
C PRO A 287 8.24 -20.33 9.57
N PRO A 288 8.68 -21.57 9.40
CA PRO A 288 9.51 -21.97 8.26
C PRO A 288 8.87 -21.59 6.92
N GLY A 289 9.66 -21.04 6.01
CA GLY A 289 9.20 -20.60 4.69
C GLY A 289 8.55 -19.21 4.66
N TRP A 290 8.24 -18.59 5.80
CA TRP A 290 7.79 -17.21 5.85
C TRP A 290 8.98 -16.24 5.83
N ARG A 291 8.75 -15.02 5.37
CA ARG A 291 9.73 -13.93 5.43
C ARG A 291 9.38 -12.96 6.56
N ALA A 292 10.30 -12.68 7.46
CA ALA A 292 10.18 -11.60 8.43
C ALA A 292 10.87 -10.35 7.88
N LEU A 293 10.14 -9.25 7.79
CA LEU A 293 10.63 -7.96 7.34
C LEU A 293 10.50 -6.96 8.49
N THR A 294 11.63 -6.52 9.02
CA THR A 294 11.67 -5.39 9.95
C THR A 294 11.65 -4.11 9.15
N LEU A 295 10.62 -3.31 9.34
CA LEU A 295 10.35 -2.11 8.55
C LEU A 295 10.32 -0.87 9.46
N ALA A 296 10.46 0.29 8.84
CA ALA A 296 10.14 1.57 9.46
C ALA A 296 8.81 2.10 8.90
N VAL A 297 8.25 3.10 9.58
CA VAL A 297 7.15 3.86 9.02
C VAL A 297 7.69 4.79 7.94
N ASP A 298 7.16 4.71 6.73
CA ASP A 298 7.48 5.65 5.67
C ASP A 298 6.71 6.96 5.89
N LEU A 299 7.42 8.02 6.24
CA LEU A 299 6.79 9.33 6.50
C LEU A 299 6.64 10.18 5.25
N ARG A 300 7.16 9.75 4.11
CA ARG A 300 7.17 10.54 2.88
C ARG A 300 5.98 10.25 1.96
N GLY A 301 5.60 8.99 1.86
CA GLY A 301 4.62 8.53 0.87
C GLY A 301 5.17 8.49 -0.56
N ALA A 302 4.26 8.32 -1.51
CA ALA A 302 4.59 8.27 -2.93
C ALA A 302 5.14 9.62 -3.41
N HIS A 303 6.22 9.58 -4.20
CA HIS A 303 6.84 10.80 -4.71
C HIS A 303 7.59 10.58 -6.02
N LEU A 304 7.71 11.67 -6.77
CA LEU A 304 8.61 11.72 -7.91
C LEU A 304 10.05 11.66 -7.40
N ALA A 305 10.87 10.81 -8.00
CA ALA A 305 12.27 10.66 -7.66
C ALA A 305 13.15 10.94 -8.88
N THR A 306 14.38 11.39 -8.63
CA THR A 306 15.37 11.51 -9.70
C THR A 306 15.88 10.14 -10.07
N PRO A 307 15.85 9.72 -11.35
CA PRO A 307 16.45 8.47 -11.76
C PRO A 307 17.91 8.43 -11.32
N ARG A 308 18.27 7.51 -10.43
CA ARG A 308 19.69 7.27 -10.15
C ARG A 308 20.34 6.77 -11.43
N ALA A 309 21.51 7.32 -11.80
CA ALA A 309 22.33 6.75 -12.85
C ALA A 309 22.72 5.33 -12.42
N GLN A 310 21.91 4.35 -12.77
CA GLN A 310 22.24 2.94 -12.55
C GLN A 310 23.44 2.62 -13.47
N LYS A 311 24.53 2.18 -12.86
CA LYS A 311 25.56 1.40 -13.57
C LYS A 311 24.89 0.06 -13.94
N ASN A 312 24.15 0.05 -15.04
CA ASN A 312 23.53 -1.15 -15.57
C ASN A 312 24.53 -1.98 -16.32
N ASN A 313 24.65 -3.25 -15.97
CA ASN A 313 25.21 -4.30 -16.82
C ASN A 313 24.39 -4.36 -18.13
N GLY A 314 24.72 -3.53 -19.10
CA GLY A 314 24.47 -3.73 -20.54
C GLY A 314 23.06 -3.53 -21.09
N LYS A 315 22.05 -3.08 -20.33
CA LYS A 315 20.72 -2.73 -20.87
C LYS A 315 20.31 -1.32 -20.43
N THR A 316 20.97 -0.33 -20.98
CA THR A 316 20.49 1.06 -20.92
C THR A 316 19.43 1.25 -22.00
N TRP A 317 18.33 1.94 -21.67
CA TRP A 317 17.57 2.64 -22.68
C TRP A 317 18.53 3.60 -23.39
N SER A 318 19.01 3.22 -24.59
CA SER A 318 19.95 4.08 -25.34
C SER A 318 19.25 5.40 -25.64
N ARG A 319 20.00 6.49 -25.45
CA ARG A 319 19.58 7.86 -25.78
C ARG A 319 19.43 8.12 -27.29
N HIS A 320 19.45 7.09 -28.13
CA HIS A 320 19.45 7.21 -29.57
C HIS A 320 18.36 6.32 -30.16
N GLY A 321 17.29 6.92 -30.54
CA GLY A 321 16.30 6.43 -31.45
C GLY A 321 16.08 7.50 -32.53
N ASN A 322 17.12 7.79 -33.33
CA ASN A 322 16.95 8.26 -34.68
C ASN A 322 16.97 7.03 -35.60
N ILE A 323 15.89 6.70 -36.18
CA ILE A 323 15.47 6.43 -37.56
C ILE A 323 14.09 5.80 -37.46
#